data_0a366f6e2384e4fc37bcf9f9839d86f5
#
_entry.id   0a366f6e2384e4fc37bcf9f9839d86f5
#
_cell.length_a   1.000
_cell.length_b   1.000
_cell.length_c   1.000
_cell.angle_alpha   90.00
_cell.angle_beta   90.00
_cell.angle_gamma   90.00
#
_symmetry.space_group_name_H-M   'P 1'
#
loop_
_entity.id
_entity.type
_entity.pdbx_description
1 polymer ?
#
loop_
_entity_poly.entity_id
_entity_poly.type
_entity_poly.pdbx_seq_one_letter_code
_entity_poly.pdbx_strand_id
1 'polypeptide(L)'
;MILADKILPMKFLLTVAVLMILACGCNNKPVLINLEGEAQGTTWHISYLSARNINHKTAIDSLLKKIDSSMSTYLPVSLISRINKNDSTVLVDQYFVDVFNKSMEVSSKTSGLFDVTVGPLVNAWGFGFSKKENVNRNLIDSLMQYVGFKMVRLEGNKIIKDRPEI
;
A
#
# COMPACT_ATOMS: atom_id res chain seq x y z
N MET A 1 7.76 -33.07 -75.89
CA MET A 1 7.54 -33.29 -74.42
C MET A 1 7.61 -31.95 -73.75
N ILE A 2 6.44 -31.33 -73.50
CA ILE A 2 6.29 -29.93 -73.09
C ILE A 2 6.21 -29.95 -71.57
N LEU A 3 7.23 -29.39 -70.89
CA LEU A 3 7.18 -29.09 -69.45
C LEU A 3 6.21 -27.90 -69.27
N ALA A 4 5.03 -28.16 -68.76
CA ALA A 4 4.11 -27.11 -68.34
C ALA A 4 4.56 -26.60 -66.97
N ASP A 5 5.23 -25.46 -66.99
CA ASP A 5 5.53 -24.71 -65.74
C ASP A 5 4.21 -24.35 -64.99
N LYS A 6 3.91 -25.08 -63.98
CA LYS A 6 2.83 -24.73 -63.00
C LYS A 6 3.23 -23.55 -62.22
N ILE A 7 3.07 -22.34 -62.72
CA ILE A 7 3.19 -21.11 -61.97
C ILE A 7 2.08 -21.10 -60.89
N LEU A 8 2.45 -21.30 -59.66
CA LEU A 8 1.52 -21.24 -58.53
C LEU A 8 0.87 -19.82 -58.47
N PRO A 9 -0.47 -19.72 -58.48
CA PRO A 9 -1.11 -18.40 -58.59
C PRO A 9 -0.67 -17.49 -57.47
N MET A 10 -0.27 -16.26 -57.81
CA MET A 10 0.25 -15.23 -56.89
C MET A 10 -0.67 -15.01 -55.68
N LYS A 11 -1.97 -15.22 -55.83
CA LYS A 11 -2.94 -15.19 -54.72
C LYS A 11 -2.71 -16.29 -53.69
N PHE A 12 -2.27 -17.48 -54.11
CA PHE A 12 -1.98 -18.60 -53.22
C PHE A 12 -0.69 -18.33 -52.43
N LEU A 13 0.34 -17.77 -53.05
CA LEU A 13 1.57 -17.33 -52.36
C LEU A 13 1.28 -16.23 -51.34
N LEU A 14 0.39 -15.29 -51.65
CA LEU A 14 -0.01 -14.22 -50.75
C LEU A 14 -0.78 -14.75 -49.55
N THR A 15 -1.70 -15.70 -49.74
CA THR A 15 -2.43 -16.33 -48.62
C THR A 15 -1.53 -17.16 -47.73
N VAL A 16 -0.57 -17.89 -48.27
CA VAL A 16 0.42 -18.66 -47.48
C VAL A 16 1.33 -17.71 -46.69
N ALA A 17 1.77 -16.61 -47.29
CA ALA A 17 2.57 -15.59 -46.57
C ALA A 17 1.79 -14.94 -45.43
N VAL A 18 0.51 -14.60 -45.61
CA VAL A 18 -0.35 -14.07 -44.56
C VAL A 18 -0.58 -15.11 -43.45
N LEU A 19 -0.80 -16.38 -43.79
CA LEU A 19 -0.92 -17.45 -42.79
C LEU A 19 0.37 -17.67 -41.99
N MET A 20 1.55 -17.58 -42.63
CA MET A 20 2.84 -17.67 -41.93
C MET A 20 3.07 -16.50 -40.95
N ILE A 21 2.66 -15.28 -41.33
CA ILE A 21 2.76 -14.10 -40.46
C ILE A 21 1.83 -14.24 -39.25
N LEU A 22 0.65 -14.80 -39.42
CA LEU A 22 -0.30 -15.06 -38.33
C LEU A 22 0.15 -16.20 -37.39
N ALA A 23 0.96 -17.15 -37.89
CA ALA A 23 1.53 -18.25 -37.11
C ALA A 23 2.74 -17.84 -36.24
N CYS A 24 3.37 -16.68 -36.49
CA CYS A 24 4.41 -16.11 -35.65
C CYS A 24 3.83 -15.47 -34.37
N GLY A 25 2.89 -16.14 -33.73
CA GLY A 25 2.41 -15.77 -32.39
C GLY A 25 3.57 -15.81 -31.39
N CYS A 26 3.91 -14.67 -30.81
CA CYS A 26 4.94 -14.54 -29.78
C CYS A 26 4.64 -15.49 -28.62
N ASN A 27 5.26 -16.64 -28.61
CA ASN A 27 5.20 -17.60 -27.50
C ASN A 27 6.22 -17.16 -26.43
N ASN A 28 5.97 -16.00 -25.81
CA ASN A 28 6.79 -15.51 -24.72
C ASN A 28 6.52 -16.35 -23.49
N LYS A 29 7.42 -17.27 -23.16
CA LYS A 29 7.36 -18.00 -21.90
C LYS A 29 7.48 -16.98 -20.74
N PRO A 30 6.60 -17.06 -19.73
CA PRO A 30 6.72 -16.19 -18.59
C PRO A 30 8.09 -16.36 -17.89
N VAL A 31 8.73 -15.24 -17.57
CA VAL A 31 10.00 -15.18 -16.85
C VAL A 31 9.68 -14.90 -15.37
N LEU A 32 10.32 -15.64 -14.47
CA LEU A 32 10.25 -15.37 -13.03
C LEU A 32 11.09 -14.13 -12.74
N ILE A 33 10.47 -13.12 -12.16
CA ILE A 33 11.11 -11.90 -11.68
C ILE A 33 11.08 -11.90 -10.17
N ASN A 34 12.26 -11.71 -9.57
CA ASN A 34 12.42 -11.55 -8.13
C ASN A 34 12.84 -10.10 -7.87
N LEU A 35 12.12 -9.42 -7.00
CA LEU A 35 12.39 -8.06 -6.56
C LEU A 35 12.55 -8.04 -5.05
N GLU A 36 13.42 -7.15 -4.58
CA GLU A 36 13.63 -6.89 -3.16
C GLU A 36 13.91 -5.41 -2.92
N GLY A 37 13.71 -4.99 -1.68
CA GLY A 37 13.98 -3.63 -1.26
C GLY A 37 13.74 -3.44 0.23
N GLU A 38 13.88 -2.20 0.67
CA GLU A 38 13.64 -1.78 2.05
C GLU A 38 12.51 -0.76 2.09
N ALA A 39 11.58 -0.92 3.02
CA ALA A 39 10.54 0.05 3.31
C ALA A 39 9.98 -0.19 4.72
N GLN A 40 9.45 0.87 5.36
CA GLN A 40 8.74 0.77 6.63
C GLN A 40 9.54 0.08 7.75
N GLY A 41 10.88 0.27 7.73
CA GLY A 41 11.79 -0.30 8.73
C GLY A 41 12.07 -1.79 8.59
N THR A 42 11.72 -2.40 7.45
CA THR A 42 11.97 -3.82 7.15
C THR A 42 12.31 -4.02 5.68
N THR A 43 12.66 -5.27 5.31
CA THR A 43 12.85 -5.68 3.90
C THR A 43 11.56 -6.26 3.31
N TRP A 44 11.41 -6.14 2.00
CA TRP A 44 10.34 -6.78 1.26
C TRP A 44 10.89 -7.60 0.08
N HIS A 45 10.21 -8.71 -0.24
CA HIS A 45 10.56 -9.61 -1.34
C HIS A 45 9.29 -9.95 -2.11
N ILE A 46 9.35 -9.79 -3.43
CA ILE A 46 8.22 -10.07 -4.33
C ILE A 46 8.71 -10.90 -5.48
N SER A 47 8.03 -12.04 -5.75
CA SER A 47 8.28 -12.90 -6.89
C SER A 47 7.03 -12.99 -7.75
N TYR A 48 7.17 -12.81 -9.06
CA TYR A 48 6.05 -12.92 -9.99
C TYR A 48 6.51 -13.40 -11.38
N LEU A 49 5.56 -13.98 -12.13
CA LEU A 49 5.79 -14.37 -13.51
C LEU A 49 5.38 -13.24 -14.46
N SER A 50 6.28 -12.85 -15.36
CA SER A 50 6.03 -11.80 -16.34
C SER A 50 6.21 -12.33 -17.76
N ALA A 51 5.13 -12.31 -18.55
CA ALA A 51 5.17 -12.69 -19.97
C ALA A 51 5.93 -11.66 -20.83
N ARG A 52 6.08 -10.43 -20.34
CA ARG A 52 6.74 -9.32 -21.06
C ARG A 52 8.07 -8.92 -20.43
N ASN A 53 8.56 -9.67 -19.44
CA ASN A 53 9.79 -9.35 -18.68
C ASN A 53 9.75 -7.91 -18.08
N ILE A 54 8.59 -7.49 -17.58
CA ILE A 54 8.41 -6.14 -17.02
C ILE A 54 8.86 -6.15 -15.57
N ASN A 55 9.78 -5.25 -15.22
CA ASN A 55 10.23 -5.02 -13.85
C ASN A 55 9.38 -3.91 -13.21
N HIS A 56 8.67 -4.24 -12.13
CA HIS A 56 7.79 -3.33 -11.41
C HIS A 56 8.44 -2.66 -10.18
N LYS A 57 9.76 -2.81 -9.98
CA LYS A 57 10.45 -2.29 -8.76
C LYS A 57 10.17 -0.81 -8.53
N THR A 58 10.36 0.03 -9.54
CA THR A 58 10.14 1.49 -9.40
C THR A 58 8.68 1.83 -9.03
N ALA A 59 7.72 1.10 -9.59
CA ALA A 59 6.30 1.31 -9.27
C ALA A 59 5.98 0.91 -7.82
N ILE A 60 6.55 -0.21 -7.35
CA ILE A 60 6.42 -0.69 -5.97
C ILE A 60 7.06 0.30 -5.01
N ASP A 61 8.32 0.70 -5.25
CA ASP A 61 9.02 1.69 -4.41
C ASP A 61 8.26 3.02 -4.33
N SER A 62 7.67 3.46 -5.46
CA SER A 62 6.86 4.68 -5.51
C SER A 62 5.57 4.53 -4.69
N LEU A 63 4.90 3.38 -4.74
CA LEU A 63 3.71 3.10 -3.95
C LEU A 63 4.02 3.11 -2.46
N LEU A 64 5.08 2.41 -2.03
CA LEU A 64 5.51 2.36 -0.63
C LEU A 64 5.83 3.76 -0.09
N LYS A 65 6.54 4.60 -0.89
CA LYS A 65 6.80 6.01 -0.52
C LYS A 65 5.52 6.84 -0.36
N LYS A 66 4.50 6.61 -1.20
CA LYS A 66 3.20 7.30 -1.05
C LYS A 66 2.51 6.90 0.26
N ILE A 67 2.51 5.59 0.58
CA ILE A 67 1.97 5.10 1.85
C ILE A 67 2.74 5.71 3.03
N ASP A 68 4.06 5.78 2.97
CA ASP A 68 4.87 6.41 4.02
C ASP A 68 4.54 7.90 4.19
N SER A 69 4.38 8.63 3.08
CA SER A 69 3.99 10.04 3.12
C SER A 69 2.61 10.26 3.74
N SER A 70 1.73 9.28 3.65
CA SER A 70 0.40 9.30 4.25
C SER A 70 0.43 8.84 5.72
N MET A 71 1.01 7.67 6.00
CA MET A 71 0.75 6.90 7.22
C MET A 71 1.97 6.68 8.12
N SER A 72 3.18 7.09 7.72
CA SER A 72 4.37 6.86 8.55
C SER A 72 4.42 7.82 9.73
N THR A 73 4.35 7.30 10.95
CA THR A 73 4.56 8.08 12.18
C THR A 73 6.02 8.52 12.36
N TYR A 74 6.96 7.90 11.64
CA TYR A 74 8.39 8.24 11.65
C TYR A 74 8.73 9.43 10.74
N LEU A 75 7.88 9.79 9.77
CA LEU A 75 8.05 10.95 8.92
C LEU A 75 7.31 12.16 9.51
N PRO A 76 8.02 13.20 10.00
CA PRO A 76 7.38 14.34 10.65
C PRO A 76 6.39 15.11 9.77
N VAL A 77 6.55 15.00 8.44
CA VAL A 77 5.73 15.69 7.43
C VAL A 77 4.60 14.82 6.87
N SER A 78 4.49 13.56 7.28
CA SER A 78 3.39 12.68 6.85
C SER A 78 2.04 13.20 7.34
N LEU A 79 0.96 12.77 6.67
CA LEU A 79 -0.38 13.20 7.08
C LEU A 79 -0.70 12.77 8.51
N ILE A 80 -0.42 11.51 8.88
CA ILE A 80 -0.66 11.03 10.24
C ILE A 80 0.14 11.80 11.30
N SER A 81 1.42 12.09 11.03
CA SER A 81 2.26 12.83 11.99
C SER A 81 1.77 14.27 12.20
N ARG A 82 1.26 14.91 11.15
CA ARG A 82 0.65 16.25 11.23
C ARG A 82 -0.67 16.22 11.98
N ILE A 83 -1.51 15.21 11.72
CA ILE A 83 -2.78 15.01 12.46
C ILE A 83 -2.49 14.80 13.95
N ASN A 84 -1.50 13.98 14.28
CA ASN A 84 -1.10 13.75 15.68
C ASN A 84 -0.57 15.03 16.36
N LYS A 85 -0.05 15.98 15.59
CA LYS A 85 0.34 17.33 16.08
C LYS A 85 -0.80 18.34 16.06
N ASN A 86 -2.02 17.92 15.82
CA ASN A 86 -3.23 18.77 15.75
C ASN A 86 -3.21 19.82 14.64
N ASP A 87 -2.55 19.53 13.52
CA ASP A 87 -2.61 20.38 12.34
C ASP A 87 -3.98 20.27 11.67
N SER A 88 -4.83 21.25 11.92
CA SER A 88 -6.21 21.31 11.41
C SER A 88 -6.31 21.53 9.91
N THR A 89 -5.20 21.86 9.23
CA THR A 89 -5.17 22.12 7.79
C THR A 89 -5.02 20.85 6.96
N VAL A 90 -4.73 19.71 7.58
CA VAL A 90 -4.50 18.44 6.89
C VAL A 90 -5.78 17.95 6.23
N LEU A 91 -5.68 17.66 4.94
CA LEU A 91 -6.65 16.85 4.21
C LEU A 91 -6.01 15.50 3.92
N VAL A 92 -6.70 14.42 4.27
CA VAL A 92 -6.21 13.06 4.08
C VAL A 92 -6.41 12.60 2.64
N ASP A 93 -5.49 11.77 2.16
CA ASP A 93 -5.55 11.13 0.86
C ASP A 93 -6.35 9.81 0.91
N GLN A 94 -6.54 9.19 -0.26
CA GLN A 94 -7.31 7.95 -0.35
C GLN A 94 -6.67 6.79 0.40
N TYR A 95 -5.33 6.71 0.46
CA TYR A 95 -4.62 5.66 1.23
C TYR A 95 -4.96 5.76 2.72
N PHE A 96 -4.98 7.00 3.25
CA PHE A 96 -5.38 7.25 4.62
C PHE A 96 -6.82 6.86 4.87
N VAL A 97 -7.74 7.28 4.00
CA VAL A 97 -9.18 6.98 4.09
C VAL A 97 -9.42 5.46 4.14
N ASP A 98 -8.77 4.71 3.24
CA ASP A 98 -8.95 3.26 3.15
C ASP A 98 -8.46 2.55 4.42
N VAL A 99 -7.27 2.93 4.91
CA VAL A 99 -6.70 2.37 6.15
C VAL A 99 -7.52 2.78 7.37
N PHE A 100 -7.93 4.04 7.46
CA PHE A 100 -8.77 4.52 8.56
C PHE A 100 -10.10 3.76 8.63
N ASN A 101 -10.82 3.66 7.52
CA ASN A 101 -12.09 2.93 7.48
C ASN A 101 -11.93 1.46 7.84
N LYS A 102 -10.88 0.80 7.33
CA LYS A 102 -10.58 -0.59 7.71
C LYS A 102 -10.25 -0.73 9.19
N SER A 103 -9.50 0.21 9.74
CA SER A 103 -9.16 0.24 11.17
C SER A 103 -10.40 0.40 12.05
N MET A 104 -11.33 1.29 11.68
CA MET A 104 -12.60 1.47 12.39
C MET A 104 -13.48 0.22 12.32
N GLU A 105 -13.51 -0.46 11.17
CA GLU A 105 -14.20 -1.75 11.01
C GLU A 105 -13.63 -2.81 11.97
N VAL A 106 -12.29 -2.94 12.02
CA VAL A 106 -11.61 -3.91 12.90
C VAL A 106 -11.83 -3.55 14.36
N SER A 107 -11.71 -2.27 14.74
CA SER A 107 -11.97 -1.80 16.12
C SER A 107 -13.38 -2.15 16.57
N SER A 108 -14.37 -1.95 15.70
CA SER A 108 -15.77 -2.29 15.98
C SER A 108 -15.96 -3.80 16.14
N LYS A 109 -15.43 -4.61 15.22
CA LYS A 109 -15.56 -6.09 15.24
C LYS A 109 -14.86 -6.73 16.45
N THR A 110 -13.79 -6.10 16.93
CA THR A 110 -13.03 -6.59 18.10
C THR A 110 -13.50 -5.96 19.40
N SER A 111 -14.58 -5.15 19.38
CA SER A 111 -15.06 -4.41 20.57
C SER A 111 -13.96 -3.56 21.24
N GLY A 112 -13.08 -2.97 20.42
CA GLY A 112 -12.01 -2.09 20.89
C GLY A 112 -10.73 -2.81 21.33
N LEU A 113 -10.59 -4.13 21.16
CA LEU A 113 -9.31 -4.82 21.40
C LEU A 113 -8.21 -4.36 20.44
N PHE A 114 -8.58 -3.95 19.24
CA PHE A 114 -7.75 -3.17 18.35
C PHE A 114 -8.23 -1.72 18.39
N ASP A 115 -7.34 -0.77 18.68
CA ASP A 115 -7.69 0.65 18.77
C ASP A 115 -6.57 1.53 18.16
N VAL A 116 -6.94 2.37 17.20
CA VAL A 116 -5.99 3.26 16.52
C VAL A 116 -5.50 4.41 17.40
N THR A 117 -6.18 4.67 18.51
CA THR A 117 -5.84 5.75 19.44
C THR A 117 -4.95 5.30 20.59
N VAL A 118 -4.44 4.06 20.57
CA VAL A 118 -3.61 3.45 21.62
C VAL A 118 -2.24 4.11 21.83
N GLY A 119 -1.88 5.09 20.99
CA GLY A 119 -0.59 5.78 20.99
C GLY A 119 -0.08 6.23 22.37
N PRO A 120 -0.88 6.86 23.24
CA PRO A 120 -0.46 7.26 24.58
C PRO A 120 0.07 6.09 25.42
N LEU A 121 -0.59 4.94 25.37
CA LEU A 121 -0.13 3.73 26.09
C LEU A 121 1.15 3.16 25.47
N VAL A 122 1.23 3.08 24.14
CA VAL A 122 2.44 2.63 23.43
C VAL A 122 3.66 3.47 23.81
N ASN A 123 3.50 4.79 23.91
CA ASN A 123 4.54 5.71 24.34
C ASN A 123 4.95 5.48 25.80
N ALA A 124 4.00 5.32 26.73
CA ALA A 124 4.29 5.09 28.15
C ALA A 124 5.06 3.78 28.37
N TRP A 125 4.77 2.73 27.61
CA TRP A 125 5.51 1.48 27.64
C TRP A 125 6.89 1.54 26.96
N GLY A 126 7.22 2.65 26.28
CA GLY A 126 8.50 2.85 25.59
C GLY A 126 8.62 2.16 24.23
N PHE A 127 7.51 1.73 23.65
CA PHE A 127 7.45 1.19 22.28
C PHE A 127 7.22 2.28 21.22
N GLY A 128 6.94 3.51 21.63
CA GLY A 128 6.76 4.68 20.77
C GLY A 128 8.00 5.58 20.76
N PHE A 129 7.76 6.90 20.64
CA PHE A 129 8.82 7.92 20.54
C PHE A 129 9.34 8.42 21.88
N SER A 130 8.66 8.08 22.96
CA SER A 130 9.04 8.47 24.33
C SER A 130 9.86 7.39 25.02
N LYS A 131 10.65 7.81 26.01
CA LYS A 131 11.30 6.85 26.91
C LYS A 131 10.24 6.15 27.76
N LYS A 132 10.48 4.86 28.06
CA LYS A 132 9.62 4.10 28.96
C LYS A 132 9.42 4.84 30.28
N GLU A 133 8.17 5.01 30.68
CA GLU A 133 7.78 5.58 31.95
C GLU A 133 7.71 4.52 33.06
N ASN A 134 7.57 4.96 34.30
CA ASN A 134 7.25 4.05 35.41
C ASN A 134 5.76 3.71 35.35
N VAL A 135 5.41 2.74 34.52
CA VAL A 135 4.02 2.35 34.26
C VAL A 135 3.42 1.72 35.51
N ASN A 136 2.40 2.38 36.05
CA ASN A 136 1.58 1.91 37.17
C ASN A 136 0.10 2.07 36.84
N ARG A 137 -0.76 1.56 37.70
CA ARG A 137 -2.22 1.59 37.49
C ARG A 137 -2.75 3.00 37.31
N ASN A 138 -2.32 3.95 38.09
CA ASN A 138 -2.80 5.34 38.03
C ASN A 138 -2.44 5.99 36.69
N LEU A 139 -1.22 5.74 36.17
CA LEU A 139 -0.81 6.22 34.87
C LEU A 139 -1.64 5.59 33.75
N ILE A 140 -1.87 4.27 33.78
CA ILE A 140 -2.72 3.58 32.82
C ILE A 140 -4.12 4.19 32.83
N ASP A 141 -4.76 4.30 34.00
CA ASP A 141 -6.11 4.84 34.13
C ASP A 141 -6.18 6.31 33.63
N SER A 142 -5.12 7.09 33.85
CA SER A 142 -4.99 8.45 33.31
C SER A 142 -4.87 8.48 31.77
N LEU A 143 -4.12 7.56 31.17
CA LEU A 143 -3.92 7.51 29.71
C LEU A 143 -5.12 6.90 28.99
N MET A 144 -5.85 5.99 29.61
CA MET A 144 -7.04 5.36 29.04
C MET A 144 -8.15 6.36 28.69
N GLN A 145 -8.19 7.53 29.30
CA GLN A 145 -9.15 8.58 28.91
C GLN A 145 -8.92 9.15 27.49
N TYR A 146 -7.74 8.90 26.90
CA TYR A 146 -7.36 9.30 25.54
C TYR A 146 -7.39 8.13 24.54
N VAL A 147 -7.80 6.94 24.99
CA VAL A 147 -7.87 5.73 24.16
C VAL A 147 -9.33 5.35 23.95
N GLY A 148 -9.74 5.33 22.70
CA GLY A 148 -11.09 4.96 22.32
C GLY A 148 -11.35 5.31 20.84
N PHE A 149 -11.40 4.32 19.96
CA PHE A 149 -11.56 4.50 18.53
C PHE A 149 -12.79 5.34 18.14
N LYS A 150 -13.81 5.42 18.99
CA LYS A 150 -15.01 6.25 18.76
C LYS A 150 -14.75 7.75 18.97
N MET A 151 -13.63 8.12 19.56
CA MET A 151 -13.23 9.52 19.78
C MET A 151 -12.57 10.17 18.57
N VAL A 152 -12.40 9.41 17.49
CA VAL A 152 -11.87 9.90 16.22
C VAL A 152 -12.83 9.54 15.09
N ARG A 153 -13.00 10.45 14.13
CA ARG A 153 -13.88 10.22 12.98
C ARG A 153 -13.38 10.93 11.75
N LEU A 154 -13.76 10.41 10.60
CA LEU A 154 -13.50 11.01 9.30
C LEU A 154 -14.72 11.82 8.88
N GLU A 155 -14.54 13.13 8.64
CA GLU A 155 -15.56 14.03 8.10
C GLU A 155 -15.06 14.60 6.78
N GLY A 156 -15.65 14.17 5.66
CA GLY A 156 -15.08 14.43 4.34
C GLY A 156 -13.66 13.89 4.24
N ASN A 157 -12.70 14.77 4.05
CA ASN A 157 -11.27 14.41 4.00
C ASN A 157 -10.49 14.93 5.23
N LYS A 158 -11.15 15.08 6.38
CA LYS A 158 -10.51 15.52 7.63
C LYS A 158 -10.73 14.50 8.73
N ILE A 159 -9.69 14.29 9.54
CA ILE A 159 -9.82 13.56 10.81
C ILE A 159 -10.19 14.55 11.89
N ILE A 160 -11.28 14.26 12.56
CA ILE A 160 -11.75 15.00 13.72
C ILE A 160 -11.45 14.17 14.96
N LYS A 161 -10.83 14.78 15.95
CA LYS A 161 -10.55 14.20 17.26
C LYS A 161 -11.40 14.91 18.31
N ASP A 162 -11.98 14.17 19.24
CA ASP A 162 -12.77 14.76 20.32
C ASP A 162 -11.88 15.47 21.34
N ARG A 163 -10.58 15.09 21.39
CA ARG A 163 -9.57 15.71 22.26
C ARG A 163 -8.24 15.83 21.52
N PRO A 164 -7.47 16.90 21.73
CA PRO A 164 -6.19 17.11 21.07
C PRO A 164 -5.10 16.12 21.50
N GLU A 165 -5.24 15.49 22.66
CA GLU A 165 -4.28 14.53 23.21
C GLU A 165 -4.36 13.13 22.58
N ILE A 166 -5.41 12.87 21.79
CA ILE A 166 -5.60 11.62 21.05
C ILE A 166 -4.65 11.55 19.84
#